data_9e00cbbdd34782a5050ddb469bb2b86e
#
_entry.id   9e00cbbdd34782a5050ddb469bb2b86e
#
_cell.length_a   1.000
_cell.length_b   1.000
_cell.length_c   1.000
_cell.angle_alpha   90.00
_cell.angle_beta   90.00
_cell.angle_gamma   90.00
#
_symmetry.space_group_name_H-M   'P 1'
#
loop_
_entity.id
_entity.type
_entity.pdbx_description
1 polymer ?
#
loop_
_entity_poly.entity_id
_entity_poly.type
_entity_poly.pdbx_seq_one_letter_code
_entity_poly.pdbx_strand_id
1 'polypeptide(L)'
;GRKGCLEAYAGRRSLVEASGVVGGDEASTSQALDRMLDAWHTGDRQTVEAVDRAVDALTSAIGSAVNLVDVDTVLLGGWWINFGQSFYEMLESRLKEQVLGVSDMQVSVSMPPVADHPALYGAAEVGLRRFIDNPLAFIADRV
;
A
#
# COMPACT_ATOMS: atom_id res chain seq x y z
N GLY A 1 4.08 4.82 16.67
CA GLY A 1 5.39 4.44 16.11
C GLY A 1 6.51 5.32 16.63
N ARG A 2 7.75 4.90 16.44
CA ARG A 2 8.91 5.74 16.78
C ARG A 2 9.02 6.86 15.73
N LYS A 3 9.47 8.06 16.13
CA LYS A 3 9.83 9.12 15.18
C LYS A 3 10.79 8.55 14.13
N GLY A 4 10.50 8.75 12.85
CA GLY A 4 11.28 8.24 11.72
C GLY A 4 10.85 6.86 11.19
N CYS A 5 9.93 6.14 11.85
CA CYS A 5 9.35 4.94 11.27
C CYS A 5 8.29 5.30 10.21
N LEU A 6 8.28 4.59 9.08
CA LEU A 6 7.28 4.77 8.03
C LEU A 6 5.84 4.70 8.58
N GLU A 7 5.56 3.77 9.49
CA GLU A 7 4.26 3.60 10.15
C GLU A 7 3.79 4.86 10.90
N ALA A 8 4.72 5.70 11.39
CA ALA A 8 4.37 6.95 12.07
C ALA A 8 3.85 8.03 11.11
N TYR A 9 4.13 7.92 9.82
CA TYR A 9 3.72 8.88 8.79
C TYR A 9 2.67 8.30 7.84
N ALA A 10 2.82 7.04 7.47
CA ALA A 10 2.04 6.35 6.45
C ALA A 10 1.22 5.17 7.01
N GLY A 11 1.20 4.95 8.32
CA GLY A 11 0.31 4.01 8.96
C GLY A 11 -1.13 4.54 8.98
N ARG A 12 -2.11 3.64 8.78
CA ARG A 12 -3.54 4.01 8.70
C ARG A 12 -3.98 4.88 9.87
N ARG A 13 -3.73 4.44 11.12
CA ARG A 13 -4.10 5.17 12.31
C ARG A 13 -3.42 6.54 12.38
N SER A 14 -2.11 6.57 12.14
CA SER A 14 -1.30 7.80 12.20
C SER A 14 -1.78 8.83 11.18
N LEU A 15 -2.16 8.37 9.98
CA LEU A 15 -2.67 9.26 8.94
C LEU A 15 -4.06 9.80 9.25
N VAL A 16 -4.97 8.95 9.76
CA VAL A 16 -6.30 9.37 10.20
C VAL A 16 -6.20 10.40 11.34
N GLU A 17 -5.33 10.18 12.33
CA GLU A 17 -5.07 11.15 13.40
C GLU A 17 -4.51 12.47 12.86
N ALA A 18 -3.57 12.41 11.92
CA ALA A 18 -2.95 13.59 11.30
C ALA A 18 -3.91 14.39 10.43
N SER A 19 -4.91 13.74 9.83
CA SER A 19 -5.96 14.41 9.05
C SER A 19 -6.90 15.26 9.92
N GLY A 20 -6.92 15.00 11.24
CA GLY A 20 -7.78 15.73 12.16
C GLY A 20 -9.27 15.37 12.11
N VAL A 21 -9.66 14.39 11.29
CA VAL A 21 -11.07 13.98 11.12
C VAL A 21 -11.61 13.31 12.39
N VAL A 22 -10.81 12.49 13.02
CA VAL A 22 -11.08 11.85 14.32
C VAL A 22 -9.75 11.58 15.04
N GLY A 23 -9.82 11.41 16.36
CA GLY A 23 -8.64 11.11 17.19
C GLY A 23 -8.86 9.93 18.13
N GLY A 24 -7.79 9.55 18.83
CA GLY A 24 -7.83 8.49 19.83
C GLY A 24 -8.13 7.11 19.25
N ASP A 25 -8.93 6.32 19.95
CA ASP A 25 -9.21 4.94 19.56
C ASP A 25 -10.11 4.85 18.32
N GLU A 26 -10.91 5.87 18.04
CA GLU A 26 -11.75 5.93 16.84
C GLU A 26 -10.94 5.97 15.54
N ALA A 27 -9.73 6.52 15.56
CA ALA A 27 -8.85 6.58 14.39
C ALA A 27 -8.49 5.20 13.79
N SER A 28 -8.71 4.13 14.52
CA SER A 28 -8.48 2.76 14.05
C SER A 28 -9.71 2.14 13.36
N THR A 29 -10.85 2.80 13.39
CA THR A 29 -12.12 2.26 12.83
C THR A 29 -12.18 2.39 11.31
N SER A 30 -13.03 1.57 10.67
CA SER A 30 -13.32 1.72 9.23
C SER A 30 -14.02 3.05 8.94
N GLN A 31 -14.95 3.46 9.81
CA GLN A 31 -15.65 4.73 9.66
C GLN A 31 -14.71 5.95 9.68
N ALA A 32 -13.65 5.91 10.50
CA ALA A 32 -12.68 6.97 10.54
C ALA A 32 -11.88 7.05 9.23
N LEU A 33 -11.55 5.89 8.65
CA LEU A 33 -10.93 5.84 7.33
C LEU A 33 -11.85 6.41 6.25
N ASP A 34 -13.12 6.01 6.24
CA ASP A 34 -14.10 6.50 5.25
C ASP A 34 -14.23 8.03 5.32
N ARG A 35 -14.35 8.59 6.53
CA ARG A 35 -14.40 10.05 6.73
C ARG A 35 -13.14 10.76 6.25
N MET A 36 -11.97 10.17 6.48
CA MET A 36 -10.72 10.74 6.00
C MET A 36 -10.64 10.69 4.47
N LEU A 37 -11.09 9.60 3.85
CA LEU A 37 -11.14 9.49 2.39
C LEU A 37 -12.12 10.50 1.78
N ASP A 38 -13.28 10.71 2.40
CA ASP A 38 -14.23 11.75 1.99
C ASP A 38 -13.61 13.14 2.10
N ALA A 39 -12.91 13.43 3.21
CA ALA A 39 -12.19 14.68 3.39
C ALA A 39 -11.05 14.88 2.35
N TRP A 40 -10.32 13.81 2.02
CA TRP A 40 -9.35 13.81 0.94
C TRP A 40 -9.96 14.16 -0.41
N HIS A 41 -11.06 13.47 -0.79
CA HIS A 41 -11.74 13.69 -2.07
C HIS A 41 -12.39 15.07 -2.18
N THR A 42 -12.79 15.67 -1.06
CA THR A 42 -13.34 17.04 -1.02
C THR A 42 -12.25 18.12 -0.92
N GLY A 43 -10.99 17.72 -0.80
CA GLY A 43 -9.87 18.65 -0.75
C GLY A 43 -9.71 19.34 0.60
N ASP A 44 -10.11 18.70 1.71
CA ASP A 44 -9.86 19.25 3.04
C ASP A 44 -8.37 19.48 3.25
N ARG A 45 -8.02 20.73 3.60
CA ARG A 45 -6.64 21.16 3.64
C ARG A 45 -5.77 20.33 4.60
N GLN A 46 -6.26 20.05 5.79
CA GLN A 46 -5.49 19.31 6.79
C GLN A 46 -5.27 17.86 6.35
N THR A 47 -6.29 17.24 5.76
CA THR A 47 -6.22 15.89 5.20
C THR A 47 -5.25 15.83 4.03
N VAL A 48 -5.32 16.78 3.11
CA VAL A 48 -4.39 16.87 1.96
C VAL A 48 -2.94 17.00 2.45
N GLU A 49 -2.68 17.90 3.41
CA GLU A 49 -1.34 18.05 3.99
C GLU A 49 -0.85 16.79 4.73
N ALA A 50 -1.76 16.04 5.35
CA ALA A 50 -1.42 14.78 6.02
C ALA A 50 -1.07 13.68 5.01
N VAL A 51 -1.87 13.54 3.95
CA VAL A 51 -1.62 12.59 2.86
C VAL A 51 -0.33 12.93 2.13
N ASP A 52 -0.06 14.21 1.89
CA ASP A 52 1.15 14.70 1.23
C ASP A 52 2.41 14.26 1.99
N ARG A 53 2.44 14.45 3.32
CA ARG A 53 3.52 13.95 4.18
C ARG A 53 3.65 12.42 4.17
N ALA A 54 2.55 11.71 4.10
CA ALA A 54 2.57 10.25 4.01
C ALA A 54 3.14 9.78 2.67
N VAL A 55 2.80 10.46 1.58
CA VAL A 55 3.36 10.20 0.24
C VAL A 55 4.86 10.47 0.22
N ASP A 56 5.34 11.55 0.83
CA ASP A 56 6.78 11.81 0.94
C ASP A 56 7.51 10.68 1.67
N ALA A 57 6.95 10.21 2.78
CA ALA A 57 7.52 9.10 3.54
C ALA A 57 7.50 7.78 2.75
N LEU A 58 6.40 7.49 2.05
CA LEU A 58 6.29 6.33 1.14
C LEU A 58 7.31 6.41 0.02
N THR A 59 7.41 7.57 -0.65
CA THR A 59 8.34 7.80 -1.74
C THR A 59 9.78 7.55 -1.30
N SER A 60 10.16 8.07 -0.14
CA SER A 60 11.51 7.84 0.41
C SER A 60 11.80 6.36 0.69
N ALA A 61 10.85 5.66 1.32
CA ALA A 61 11.02 4.26 1.67
C ALA A 61 11.01 3.35 0.42
N ILE A 62 10.04 3.55 -0.47
CA ILE A 62 9.88 2.76 -1.69
C ILE A 62 11.03 3.06 -2.65
N GLY A 63 11.40 4.34 -2.84
CA GLY A 63 12.52 4.73 -3.70
C GLY A 63 13.85 4.11 -3.24
N SER A 64 14.09 4.05 -1.92
CA SER A 64 15.25 3.33 -1.38
C SER A 64 15.21 1.84 -1.68
N ALA A 65 14.05 1.20 -1.58
CA ALA A 65 13.90 -0.21 -1.90
C ALA A 65 14.05 -0.48 -3.39
N VAL A 66 13.43 0.33 -4.25
CA VAL A 66 13.56 0.26 -5.71
C VAL A 66 15.03 0.37 -6.14
N ASN A 67 15.75 1.36 -5.62
CA ASN A 67 17.17 1.55 -5.92
C ASN A 67 18.06 0.39 -5.41
N LEU A 68 17.66 -0.29 -4.32
CA LEU A 68 18.42 -1.41 -3.76
C LEU A 68 18.16 -2.72 -4.51
N VAL A 69 16.92 -2.98 -4.91
CA VAL A 69 16.48 -4.27 -5.48
C VAL A 69 16.46 -4.24 -7.00
N ASP A 70 16.52 -3.04 -7.60
CA ASP A 70 16.51 -2.81 -9.05
C ASP A 70 15.24 -3.37 -9.71
N VAL A 71 14.09 -2.90 -9.26
CA VAL A 71 12.78 -3.26 -9.80
C VAL A 71 12.13 -2.05 -10.46
N ASP A 72 11.33 -2.29 -11.49
CA ASP A 72 10.58 -1.28 -12.26
C ASP A 72 9.09 -1.18 -11.89
N THR A 73 8.59 -2.11 -11.08
CA THR A 73 7.18 -2.20 -10.74
C THR A 73 6.97 -2.29 -9.24
N VAL A 74 6.09 -1.43 -8.72
CA VAL A 74 5.67 -1.38 -7.32
C VAL A 74 4.18 -1.64 -7.24
N LEU A 75 3.78 -2.68 -6.52
CA LEU A 75 2.38 -2.95 -6.19
C LEU A 75 2.08 -2.44 -4.77
N LEU A 76 1.29 -1.38 -4.66
CA LEU A 76 0.88 -0.82 -3.38
C LEU A 76 -0.54 -1.26 -3.06
N GLY A 77 -0.67 -2.18 -2.11
CA GLY A 77 -1.94 -2.77 -1.70
C GLY A 77 -2.41 -2.33 -0.31
N GLY A 78 -3.34 -3.12 0.25
CA GLY A 78 -3.93 -2.84 1.53
C GLY A 78 -4.91 -1.66 1.48
N TRP A 79 -5.01 -0.89 2.55
CA TRP A 79 -5.97 0.22 2.67
C TRP A 79 -5.69 1.39 1.70
N TRP A 80 -4.51 1.47 1.10
CA TRP A 80 -4.15 2.48 0.09
C TRP A 80 -4.98 2.39 -1.19
N ILE A 81 -5.54 1.22 -1.51
CA ILE A 81 -6.39 1.06 -2.70
C ILE A 81 -7.61 1.99 -2.68
N ASN A 82 -8.07 2.42 -1.49
CA ASN A 82 -9.24 3.28 -1.33
C ASN A 82 -9.00 4.74 -1.74
N PHE A 83 -7.75 5.15 -1.93
CA PHE A 83 -7.43 6.51 -2.40
C PHE A 83 -7.69 6.72 -3.90
N GLY A 84 -7.82 5.64 -4.66
CA GLY A 84 -8.06 5.71 -6.10
C GLY A 84 -6.84 6.04 -6.93
N GLN A 85 -7.05 6.11 -8.23
CA GLN A 85 -6.00 6.20 -9.24
C GLN A 85 -5.10 7.44 -9.10
N SER A 86 -5.68 8.59 -8.77
CA SER A 86 -4.92 9.86 -8.64
C SER A 86 -3.83 9.81 -7.57
N PHE A 87 -4.05 9.04 -6.51
CA PHE A 87 -3.05 8.82 -5.48
C PHE A 87 -1.85 8.03 -6.02
N TYR A 88 -2.09 6.97 -6.79
CA TYR A 88 -1.03 6.17 -7.41
C TYR A 88 -0.21 6.96 -8.41
N GLU A 89 -0.86 7.79 -9.22
CA GLU A 89 -0.20 8.70 -10.18
C GLU A 89 0.68 9.73 -9.46
N MET A 90 0.21 10.29 -8.36
CA MET A 90 0.99 11.20 -7.52
C MET A 90 2.21 10.51 -6.92
N LEU A 91 2.06 9.32 -6.35
CA LEU A 91 3.15 8.55 -5.78
C LEU A 91 4.18 8.15 -6.85
N GLU A 92 3.72 7.69 -8.01
CA GLU A 92 4.57 7.33 -9.14
C GLU A 92 5.37 8.54 -9.63
N SER A 93 4.73 9.70 -9.78
CA SER A 93 5.41 10.93 -10.19
C SER A 93 6.56 11.29 -9.24
N ARG A 94 6.33 11.23 -7.94
CA ARG A 94 7.38 11.52 -6.95
C ARG A 94 8.48 10.46 -6.91
N LEU A 95 8.13 9.20 -7.11
CA LEU A 95 9.13 8.12 -7.18
C LEU A 95 10.07 8.28 -8.37
N LYS A 96 9.57 8.70 -9.54
CA LYS A 96 10.38 8.97 -10.72
C LYS A 96 11.44 10.04 -10.50
N GLU A 97 11.21 10.98 -9.57
CA GLU A 97 12.17 12.02 -9.21
C GLU A 97 13.28 11.51 -8.28
N GLN A 98 13.03 10.41 -7.53
CA GLN A 98 13.96 9.88 -6.52
C GLN A 98 14.71 8.63 -6.95
N VAL A 99 14.19 7.90 -7.94
CA VAL A 99 14.83 6.67 -8.42
C VAL A 99 16.06 7.02 -9.25
N LEU A 100 17.21 6.50 -8.82
CA LEU A 100 18.48 6.64 -9.54
C LEU A 100 18.48 5.63 -10.68
N GLY A 101 18.15 6.02 -11.88
CA GLY A 101 18.14 5.15 -13.05
C GLY A 101 18.69 5.81 -14.29
N VAL A 102 19.21 5.01 -15.19
CA VAL A 102 19.47 5.42 -16.57
C VAL A 102 18.12 5.83 -17.15
N SER A 103 18.07 6.89 -17.94
CA SER A 103 16.88 7.62 -18.41
C SER A 103 15.74 6.80 -19.03
N ASP A 104 15.85 5.49 -19.11
CA ASP A 104 14.84 4.59 -19.68
C ASP A 104 14.13 3.67 -18.65
N MET A 105 14.57 3.64 -17.39
CA MET A 105 13.85 2.90 -16.33
C MET A 105 12.73 3.76 -15.75
N GLN A 106 11.52 3.48 -16.18
CA GLN A 106 10.30 4.09 -15.63
C GLN A 106 9.74 3.18 -14.54
N VAL A 107 9.95 3.58 -13.27
CA VAL A 107 9.22 2.91 -12.18
C VAL A 107 7.73 3.17 -12.34
N SER A 108 6.93 2.11 -12.24
CA SER A 108 5.47 2.18 -12.24
C SER A 108 4.90 1.81 -10.87
N VAL A 109 3.82 2.48 -10.48
CA VAL A 109 3.09 2.18 -9.25
C VAL A 109 1.65 1.84 -9.59
N SER A 110 1.19 0.68 -9.15
CA SER A 110 -0.16 0.22 -9.45
C SER A 110 -0.82 -0.49 -8.27
N MET A 111 -2.14 -0.58 -8.35
CA MET A 111 -2.91 -1.42 -7.44
C MET A 111 -2.65 -2.90 -7.74
N PRO A 112 -2.60 -3.77 -6.72
CA PRO A 112 -2.50 -5.19 -6.94
C PRO A 112 -3.75 -5.71 -7.68
N PRO A 113 -3.61 -6.72 -8.56
CA PRO A 113 -4.73 -7.28 -9.31
C PRO A 113 -5.78 -7.96 -8.42
N VAL A 114 -5.37 -8.36 -7.22
CA VAL A 114 -6.26 -8.90 -6.17
C VAL A 114 -6.29 -7.90 -5.02
N ALA A 115 -7.34 -7.09 -4.98
CA ALA A 115 -7.51 -6.05 -3.96
C ALA A 115 -8.06 -6.62 -2.64
N ASP A 116 -9.03 -7.52 -2.73
CA ASP A 116 -9.69 -8.12 -1.57
C ASP A 116 -8.95 -9.37 -1.08
N HIS A 117 -8.63 -9.39 0.21
CA HIS A 117 -8.02 -10.54 0.87
C HIS A 117 -6.82 -11.19 0.15
N PRO A 118 -5.81 -10.42 -0.33
CA PRO A 118 -4.71 -10.96 -1.15
C PRO A 118 -3.93 -12.08 -0.46
N ALA A 119 -3.79 -12.03 0.86
CA ALA A 119 -3.14 -13.08 1.65
C ALA A 119 -3.92 -14.40 1.62
N LEU A 120 -5.26 -14.35 1.62
CA LEU A 120 -6.10 -15.53 1.52
C LEU A 120 -5.99 -16.18 0.14
N TYR A 121 -6.03 -15.39 -0.92
CA TYR A 121 -5.84 -15.88 -2.29
C TYR A 121 -4.45 -16.49 -2.48
N GLY A 122 -3.39 -15.84 -1.99
CA GLY A 122 -2.04 -16.38 -2.05
C GLY A 122 -1.88 -17.69 -1.30
N ALA A 123 -2.47 -17.81 -0.11
CA ALA A 123 -2.47 -19.05 0.66
C ALA A 123 -3.25 -20.17 -0.05
N ALA A 124 -4.40 -19.86 -0.62
CA ALA A 124 -5.21 -20.81 -1.40
C ALA A 124 -4.46 -21.27 -2.66
N GLU A 125 -3.79 -20.37 -3.36
CA GLU A 125 -2.97 -20.70 -4.53
C GLU A 125 -1.83 -21.66 -4.18
N VAL A 126 -1.09 -21.39 -3.08
CA VAL A 126 -0.02 -22.30 -2.62
C VAL A 126 -0.56 -23.70 -2.30
N GLY A 127 -1.73 -23.77 -1.63
CA GLY A 127 -2.38 -25.04 -1.34
C GLY A 127 -2.81 -25.79 -2.61
N LEU A 128 -3.41 -25.05 -3.55
CA LEU A 128 -3.86 -25.61 -4.83
C LEU A 128 -2.70 -26.09 -5.71
N ARG A 129 -1.61 -25.35 -5.78
CA ARG A 129 -0.39 -25.77 -6.51
C ARG A 129 0.13 -27.09 -5.99
N ARG A 130 0.25 -27.26 -4.67
CA ARG A 130 0.68 -28.55 -4.09
C ARG A 130 -0.21 -29.72 -4.52
N PHE A 131 -1.52 -29.47 -4.59
CA PHE A 131 -2.48 -30.48 -5.05
C PHE A 131 -2.32 -30.79 -6.54
N ILE A 132 -2.16 -29.77 -7.39
CA ILE A 132 -1.99 -29.93 -8.85
C ILE A 132 -0.66 -30.61 -9.17
N ASP A 133 0.42 -30.23 -8.49
CA ASP A 133 1.77 -30.75 -8.74
C ASP A 133 1.92 -32.22 -8.30
N ASN A 134 1.20 -32.64 -7.24
CA ASN A 134 1.24 -34.03 -6.75
C ASN A 134 -0.12 -34.48 -6.18
N PRO A 135 -1.13 -34.69 -7.04
CA PRO A 135 -2.48 -35.08 -6.61
C PRO A 135 -2.51 -36.44 -5.90
N LEU A 136 -1.61 -37.38 -6.25
CA LEU A 136 -1.56 -38.72 -5.65
C LEU A 136 -1.13 -38.71 -4.18
N ALA A 137 -0.32 -37.75 -3.76
CA ALA A 137 0.06 -37.61 -2.36
C ALA A 137 -1.15 -37.35 -1.44
N PHE A 138 -2.18 -36.66 -1.94
CA PHE A 138 -3.39 -36.37 -1.17
C PHE A 138 -4.38 -37.55 -1.11
N ILE A 139 -4.20 -38.56 -1.96
CA ILE A 139 -5.03 -39.77 -1.98
C ILE A 139 -4.42 -40.88 -1.11
N ALA A 140 -3.08 -40.96 -1.07
CA ALA A 140 -2.34 -41.99 -0.35
C ALA A 140 -2.50 -41.90 1.19
N ASP A 141 -2.73 -40.70 1.75
CA ASP A 141 -2.93 -40.51 3.20
C ASP A 141 -4.36 -40.87 3.70
N ARG A 142 -5.22 -41.39 2.86
CA ARG A 142 -6.61 -41.77 3.19
C ARG A 142 -6.89 -43.26 3.15
N VAL A 143 -5.87 -44.12 3.06
CA VAL A 143 -6.00 -45.58 3.07
C VAL A 143 -5.40 -46.16 4.33
#